data_1bd3f6a0d8b92329d223827067b65425
#
_entry.id   1bd3f6a0d8b92329d223827067b65425
#
_cell.length_a   1.000
_cell.length_b   1.000
_cell.length_c   1.000
_cell.angle_alpha   90.00
_cell.angle_beta   90.00
_cell.angle_gamma   90.00
#
_symmetry.space_group_name_H-M   'P 1'
#
loop_
_entity.id
_entity.type
_entity.pdbx_description
1 polymer ?
#
loop_
_entity_poly.entity_id
_entity_poly.type
_entity_poly.pdbx_seq_one_letter_code
_entity_poly.pdbx_strand_id
1 'polypeptide(L)'
;MENTQIHLTNESDLHKKVVDFVRRFHPNAILIPGLGEYQTNTSLRASCYSKGYLGGQPDLLIINSHKRYQGLALELKTPTGKGIISEKQTSYLSRLEESGYKCIISNDYDEIVVSITNSCKDIVYPCKYCSDRRRYQSSFKLKRHYENFHKVFN
;
A
#
# COMPACT_ATOMS: atom_id res chain seq x y z
N MET A 1 3.59 18.65 -24.06
CA MET A 1 3.81 17.61 -23.03
C MET A 1 2.90 16.45 -23.36
N GLU A 2 3.46 15.39 -23.93
CA GLU A 2 2.68 14.20 -24.29
C GLU A 2 2.14 13.55 -23.02
N ASN A 3 0.83 13.49 -22.95
CA ASN A 3 0.10 12.77 -21.90
C ASN A 3 0.23 11.27 -22.22
N THR A 4 1.32 10.66 -21.80
CA THR A 4 1.52 9.22 -21.97
C THR A 4 0.57 8.51 -21.02
N GLN A 5 -0.64 8.28 -21.47
CA GLN A 5 -1.60 7.41 -20.79
C GLN A 5 -0.99 6.01 -20.74
N ILE A 6 -0.45 5.65 -19.58
CA ILE A 6 0.12 4.31 -19.37
C ILE A 6 -1.06 3.35 -19.38
N HIS A 7 -1.20 2.61 -20.47
CA HIS A 7 -2.19 1.54 -20.59
C HIS A 7 -1.81 0.39 -19.64
N LEU A 8 -2.45 0.34 -18.48
CA LEU A 8 -2.34 -0.81 -17.58
C LEU A 8 -3.21 -1.93 -18.13
N THR A 9 -2.60 -3.03 -18.52
CA THR A 9 -3.29 -4.15 -19.19
C THR A 9 -3.60 -5.32 -18.27
N ASN A 10 -2.88 -5.43 -17.15
CA ASN A 10 -3.04 -6.55 -16.23
C ASN A 10 -2.87 -6.08 -14.76
N GLU A 11 -3.26 -6.95 -13.85
CA GLU A 11 -3.23 -6.73 -12.41
C GLU A 11 -1.80 -6.58 -11.86
N SER A 12 -0.85 -7.35 -12.40
CA SER A 12 0.56 -7.27 -11.97
C SER A 12 1.18 -5.91 -12.28
N ASP A 13 0.85 -5.30 -13.43
CA ASP A 13 1.34 -3.96 -13.78
C ASP A 13 0.70 -2.88 -12.90
N LEU A 14 -0.60 -3.04 -12.59
CA LEU A 14 -1.29 -2.17 -11.64
C LEU A 14 -0.63 -2.28 -10.26
N HIS A 15 -0.38 -3.49 -9.76
CA HIS A 15 0.27 -3.74 -8.47
C HIS A 15 1.65 -3.07 -8.40
N LYS A 16 2.51 -3.30 -9.39
CA LYS A 16 3.83 -2.67 -9.47
C LYS A 16 3.74 -1.15 -9.40
N LYS A 17 2.85 -0.56 -10.21
CA LYS A 17 2.68 0.89 -10.27
C LYS A 17 2.19 1.46 -8.93
N VAL A 18 1.30 0.77 -8.24
CA VAL A 18 0.82 1.14 -6.91
C VAL A 18 1.97 1.08 -5.89
N VAL A 19 2.75 0.01 -5.88
CA VAL A 19 3.92 -0.14 -5.00
C VAL A 19 4.96 0.95 -5.25
N ASP A 20 5.25 1.25 -6.51
CA ASP A 20 6.19 2.32 -6.89
C ASP A 20 5.70 3.70 -6.44
N PHE A 21 4.39 3.97 -6.58
CA PHE A 21 3.77 5.17 -6.05
C PHE A 21 3.96 5.29 -4.54
N VAL A 22 3.64 4.25 -3.78
CA VAL A 22 3.79 4.27 -2.32
C VAL A 22 5.24 4.48 -1.91
N ARG A 23 6.18 3.74 -2.50
CA ARG A 23 7.62 3.88 -2.21
C ARG A 23 8.15 5.27 -2.50
N ARG A 24 7.68 5.88 -3.59
CA ARG A 24 8.13 7.21 -4.02
C ARG A 24 7.53 8.34 -3.19
N PHE A 25 6.24 8.28 -2.90
CA PHE A 25 5.51 9.40 -2.29
C PHE A 25 5.19 9.19 -0.81
N HIS A 26 5.25 7.96 -0.32
CA HIS A 26 5.00 7.57 1.06
C HIS A 26 6.09 6.62 1.57
N PRO A 27 7.38 7.02 1.57
CA PRO A 27 8.52 6.11 1.85
C PRO A 27 8.52 5.54 3.28
N ASN A 28 7.74 6.10 4.20
CA ASN A 28 7.57 5.57 5.56
C ASN A 28 6.34 4.66 5.69
N ALA A 29 5.62 4.41 4.61
CA ALA A 29 4.56 3.42 4.60
C ALA A 29 5.15 2.02 4.73
N ILE A 30 4.60 1.22 5.62
CA ILE A 30 5.02 -0.17 5.81
C ILE A 30 4.08 -1.03 4.97
N LEU A 31 4.63 -1.58 3.89
CA LEU A 31 3.91 -2.42 2.95
C LEU A 31 4.08 -3.90 3.30
N ILE A 32 2.97 -4.64 3.32
CA ILE A 32 2.96 -6.09 3.39
C ILE A 32 2.24 -6.62 2.15
N PRO A 33 2.94 -7.25 1.20
CA PRO A 33 2.32 -7.81 0.01
C PRO A 33 1.61 -9.12 0.32
N GLY A 34 0.46 -9.34 -0.31
CA GLY A 34 -0.17 -10.65 -0.43
C GLY A 34 0.52 -11.45 -1.53
N LEU A 35 1.09 -12.60 -1.20
CA LEU A 35 1.85 -13.43 -2.14
C LEU A 35 1.10 -14.70 -2.53
N GLY A 36 -0.23 -14.65 -2.60
CA GLY A 36 -1.08 -15.80 -2.91
C GLY A 36 -0.83 -16.38 -4.30
N GLU A 37 -0.56 -15.52 -5.27
CA GLU A 37 -0.29 -15.88 -6.66
C GLU A 37 0.99 -16.72 -6.84
N TYR A 38 1.96 -16.59 -5.94
CA TYR A 38 3.23 -17.34 -5.99
C TYR A 38 3.11 -18.75 -5.40
N GLN A 39 1.97 -19.11 -4.81
CA GLN A 39 1.72 -20.43 -4.24
C GLN A 39 1.21 -21.40 -5.30
N THR A 40 2.07 -21.77 -6.22
CA THR A 40 1.73 -22.47 -7.47
C THR A 40 1.39 -23.95 -7.30
N ASN A 41 1.77 -24.57 -6.19
CA ASN A 41 1.52 -26.00 -5.95
C ASN A 41 1.02 -26.28 -4.53
N THR A 42 0.45 -27.48 -4.32
CA THR A 42 -0.17 -27.89 -3.07
C THR A 42 0.80 -27.94 -1.89
N SER A 43 2.04 -28.40 -2.11
CA SER A 43 3.07 -28.48 -1.07
C SER A 43 3.44 -27.08 -0.57
N LEU A 44 3.63 -26.13 -1.50
CA LEU A 44 3.92 -24.73 -1.15
C LEU A 44 2.76 -24.08 -0.40
N ARG A 45 1.52 -24.33 -0.83
CA ARG A 45 0.31 -23.84 -0.12
C ARG A 45 0.24 -24.38 1.29
N ALA A 46 0.48 -25.67 1.50
CA ALA A 46 0.50 -26.30 2.83
C ALA A 46 1.61 -25.69 3.71
N SER A 47 2.81 -25.50 3.15
CA SER A 47 3.92 -24.83 3.84
C SER A 47 3.61 -23.39 4.23
N CYS A 48 2.98 -22.62 3.33
CA CYS A 48 2.56 -21.25 3.63
C CYS A 48 1.48 -21.22 4.72
N TYR A 49 0.49 -22.12 4.62
CA TYR A 49 -0.58 -22.25 5.61
C TYR A 49 -0.03 -22.57 7.01
N SER A 50 0.93 -23.51 7.12
CA SER A 50 1.56 -23.86 8.40
C SER A 50 2.36 -22.69 9.01
N LYS A 51 2.73 -21.70 8.22
CA LYS A 51 3.39 -20.45 8.65
C LYS A 51 2.42 -19.29 8.90
N GLY A 52 1.11 -19.55 8.86
CA GLY A 52 0.07 -18.57 9.14
C GLY A 52 -0.52 -17.85 7.92
N TYR A 53 -0.10 -18.21 6.71
CA TYR A 53 -0.73 -17.65 5.52
C TYR A 53 -2.15 -18.21 5.34
N LEU A 54 -3.12 -17.32 5.17
CA LEU A 54 -4.50 -17.69 4.86
C LEU A 54 -4.85 -17.22 3.44
N GLY A 55 -5.48 -18.09 2.67
CA GLY A 55 -5.99 -17.70 1.35
C GLY A 55 -7.03 -16.58 1.45
N GLY A 56 -7.01 -15.66 0.48
CA GLY A 56 -7.89 -14.49 0.45
C GLY A 56 -7.29 -13.23 1.08
N GLN A 57 -6.01 -13.28 1.48
CA GLN A 57 -5.30 -12.05 1.87
C GLN A 57 -5.32 -11.05 0.71
N PRO A 58 -5.50 -9.75 0.99
CA PRO A 58 -5.46 -8.71 -0.04
C PRO A 58 -4.07 -8.59 -0.66
N ASP A 59 -4.01 -8.05 -1.87
CA ASP A 59 -2.76 -7.91 -2.62
C ASP A 59 -1.74 -7.02 -1.91
N LEU A 60 -2.20 -6.04 -1.14
CA LEU A 60 -1.33 -5.13 -0.43
C LEU A 60 -1.98 -4.62 0.86
N LEU A 61 -1.22 -4.66 1.95
CA LEU A 61 -1.55 -4.00 3.21
C LEU A 61 -0.59 -2.86 3.47
N ILE A 62 -1.11 -1.72 3.86
CA ILE A 62 -0.37 -0.60 4.46
C ILE A 62 -0.74 -0.57 5.94
N ILE A 63 0.18 -0.99 6.81
CA ILE A 63 -0.10 -1.19 8.24
C ILE A 63 0.11 0.05 9.09
N ASN A 64 0.45 1.18 8.49
CA ASN A 64 0.53 2.43 9.23
C ASN A 64 -0.87 2.88 9.65
N SER A 65 -1.08 3.07 10.93
CA SER A 65 -2.35 3.58 11.45
C SER A 65 -2.58 5.03 11.03
N HIS A 66 -3.83 5.33 10.77
CA HIS A 66 -4.35 6.67 10.49
C HIS A 66 -5.41 7.02 11.55
N LYS A 67 -5.75 8.29 11.73
CA LYS A 67 -6.71 8.75 12.76
C LYS A 67 -8.03 7.97 12.82
N ARG A 68 -8.48 7.42 11.68
CA ARG A 68 -9.74 6.67 11.56
C ARG A 68 -9.56 5.18 11.38
N TYR A 69 -8.37 4.72 10.92
CA TYR A 69 -8.16 3.34 10.52
C TYR A 69 -6.84 2.81 11.06
N GLN A 70 -6.79 1.52 11.35
CA GLN A 70 -5.57 0.82 11.76
C GLN A 70 -4.59 0.62 10.61
N GLY A 71 -5.07 0.72 9.37
CA GLY A 71 -4.31 0.61 8.15
C GLY A 71 -5.22 0.60 6.93
N LEU A 72 -4.65 0.31 5.78
CA LEU A 72 -5.33 0.23 4.49
C LEU A 72 -5.07 -1.14 3.86
N ALA A 73 -6.10 -1.83 3.45
CA ALA A 73 -6.05 -3.06 2.67
C ALA A 73 -6.49 -2.77 1.24
N LEU A 74 -5.69 -3.19 0.27
CA LEU A 74 -5.94 -3.02 -1.15
C LEU A 74 -6.06 -4.38 -1.81
N GLU A 75 -7.20 -4.64 -2.39
CA GLU A 75 -7.45 -5.76 -3.31
C GLU A 75 -7.51 -5.18 -4.73
N LEU A 76 -6.54 -5.52 -5.53
CA LEU A 76 -6.41 -5.03 -6.89
C LEU A 76 -7.16 -5.94 -7.84
N LYS A 77 -7.70 -5.38 -8.90
CA LYS A 77 -8.40 -6.13 -9.94
C LYS A 77 -7.85 -5.77 -11.31
N THR A 78 -8.01 -6.68 -12.24
CA THR A 78 -7.58 -6.45 -13.62
C THR A 78 -8.20 -5.16 -14.16
N PRO A 79 -7.42 -4.23 -14.73
CA PRO A 79 -7.93 -2.95 -15.26
C PRO A 79 -9.05 -3.11 -16.29
N THR A 80 -9.15 -4.27 -16.93
CA THR A 80 -10.23 -4.59 -17.88
C THR A 80 -11.57 -4.92 -17.24
N GLY A 81 -11.69 -4.88 -15.91
CA GLY A 81 -12.95 -5.04 -15.19
C GLY A 81 -13.47 -6.47 -15.08
N LYS A 82 -12.68 -7.48 -15.47
CA LYS A 82 -13.11 -8.90 -15.45
C LYS A 82 -12.81 -9.64 -14.13
N GLY A 83 -12.26 -8.95 -13.14
CA GLY A 83 -11.87 -9.58 -11.87
C GLY A 83 -13.07 -9.86 -10.97
N ILE A 84 -13.25 -11.12 -10.57
CA ILE A 84 -14.25 -11.56 -9.59
C ILE A 84 -13.60 -11.61 -8.22
N ILE A 85 -14.34 -11.19 -7.19
CA ILE A 85 -13.91 -11.33 -5.80
C ILE A 85 -14.33 -12.71 -5.31
N SER A 86 -13.40 -13.49 -4.79
CA SER A 86 -13.70 -14.79 -4.20
C SER A 86 -14.31 -14.65 -2.80
N GLU A 87 -15.07 -15.67 -2.37
CA GLU A 87 -15.63 -15.71 -1.01
C GLU A 87 -14.52 -15.59 0.06
N LYS A 88 -13.35 -16.19 -0.18
CA LYS A 88 -12.21 -16.10 0.74
C LYS A 88 -11.68 -14.66 0.85
N GLN A 89 -11.59 -13.93 -0.26
CA GLN A 89 -11.19 -12.51 -0.25
C GLN A 89 -12.22 -11.67 0.47
N THR A 90 -13.52 -11.86 0.18
CA THR A 90 -14.61 -11.16 0.88
C THR A 90 -14.55 -11.40 2.39
N SER A 91 -14.42 -12.67 2.80
CA SER A 91 -14.31 -13.02 4.23
C SER A 91 -13.09 -12.41 4.91
N TYR A 92 -11.95 -12.39 4.21
CA TYR A 92 -10.72 -11.82 4.77
C TYR A 92 -10.82 -10.29 4.92
N LEU A 93 -11.34 -9.61 3.89
CA LEU A 93 -11.55 -8.16 3.92
C LEU A 93 -12.55 -7.75 5.02
N SER A 94 -13.65 -8.49 5.19
CA SER A 94 -14.60 -8.25 6.28
C SER A 94 -13.93 -8.31 7.66
N ARG A 95 -13.07 -9.31 7.91
CA ARG A 95 -12.31 -9.40 9.17
C ARG A 95 -11.33 -8.24 9.36
N LEU A 96 -10.74 -7.73 8.29
CA LEU A 96 -9.89 -6.54 8.34
C LEU A 96 -10.70 -5.29 8.67
N GLU A 97 -11.89 -5.13 8.07
CA GLU A 97 -12.80 -4.02 8.39
C GLU A 97 -13.27 -4.05 9.85
N GLU A 98 -13.65 -5.22 10.37
CA GLU A 98 -13.96 -5.43 11.77
C GLU A 98 -12.78 -5.09 12.70
N SER A 99 -11.55 -5.29 12.22
CA SER A 99 -10.30 -4.92 12.91
C SER A 99 -9.93 -3.45 12.72
N GLY A 100 -10.77 -2.64 12.08
CA GLY A 100 -10.57 -1.20 11.91
C GLY A 100 -9.72 -0.80 10.70
N TYR A 101 -9.45 -1.70 9.76
CA TYR A 101 -8.78 -1.36 8.51
C TYR A 101 -9.78 -0.75 7.52
N LYS A 102 -9.30 0.17 6.68
CA LYS A 102 -10.02 0.57 5.49
C LYS A 102 -9.72 -0.44 4.38
N CYS A 103 -10.76 -1.05 3.80
CA CYS A 103 -10.62 -1.97 2.68
C CYS A 103 -11.04 -1.30 1.38
N ILE A 104 -10.29 -1.54 0.31
CA ILE A 104 -10.55 -1.01 -1.03
C ILE A 104 -10.34 -2.14 -2.02
N ILE A 105 -11.30 -2.30 -2.91
CA ILE A 105 -11.24 -3.19 -4.05
C ILE A 105 -11.36 -2.31 -5.29
N SER A 106 -10.31 -2.26 -6.09
CA SER A 106 -10.34 -1.38 -7.26
C SER A 106 -9.43 -1.90 -8.38
N ASN A 107 -9.79 -1.54 -9.59
CA ASN A 107 -9.01 -1.71 -10.81
C ASN A 107 -8.55 -0.36 -11.40
N ASP A 108 -8.90 0.74 -10.75
CA ASP A 108 -8.58 2.10 -11.16
C ASP A 108 -7.38 2.62 -10.38
N TYR A 109 -6.30 2.92 -11.09
CA TYR A 109 -5.08 3.43 -10.48
C TYR A 109 -5.27 4.77 -9.77
N ASP A 110 -6.04 5.69 -10.36
CA ASP A 110 -6.21 7.03 -9.81
C ASP A 110 -7.07 7.00 -8.54
N GLU A 111 -8.11 6.16 -8.50
CA GLU A 111 -8.89 5.89 -7.30
C GLU A 111 -8.02 5.33 -6.17
N ILE A 112 -7.17 4.35 -6.49
CA ILE A 112 -6.25 3.74 -5.54
C ILE A 112 -5.27 4.78 -4.98
N VAL A 113 -4.66 5.59 -5.84
CA VAL A 113 -3.71 6.65 -5.46
C VAL A 113 -4.37 7.70 -4.55
N VAL A 114 -5.58 8.13 -4.88
CA VAL A 114 -6.36 9.06 -4.03
C VAL A 114 -6.62 8.44 -2.66
N SER A 115 -7.00 7.18 -2.63
CA SER A 115 -7.29 6.45 -1.40
C SER A 115 -6.04 6.26 -0.53
N ILE A 116 -4.90 5.92 -1.12
CA ILE A 116 -3.60 5.82 -0.42
C ILE A 116 -3.22 7.19 0.13
N THR A 117 -3.25 8.22 -0.71
CA THR A 117 -2.88 9.57 -0.30
C THR A 117 -3.72 10.04 0.88
N ASN A 118 -5.03 9.81 0.86
CA ASN A 118 -5.92 10.17 1.95
C ASN A 118 -5.66 9.35 3.22
N SER A 119 -5.29 8.08 3.10
CA SER A 119 -4.98 7.20 4.23
C SER A 119 -3.58 7.43 4.79
N CYS A 120 -2.65 7.96 3.99
CA CYS A 120 -1.27 8.21 4.39
C CYS A 120 -0.98 9.69 4.76
N LYS A 121 -1.98 10.58 4.71
CA LYS A 121 -1.80 12.02 4.98
C LYS A 121 -1.18 12.33 6.34
N ASP A 122 -1.42 11.50 7.32
CA ASP A 122 -0.96 11.69 8.69
C ASP A 122 0.24 10.78 9.04
N ILE A 123 0.83 10.10 8.06
CA ILE A 123 2.11 9.42 8.27
C ILE A 123 3.16 10.52 8.46
N VAL A 124 3.59 10.69 9.69
CA VAL A 124 4.46 11.77 10.09
C VAL A 124 5.91 11.33 9.93
N TYR A 125 6.71 12.17 9.32
CA TYR A 125 8.14 11.97 9.10
C TYR A 125 8.93 12.72 10.19
N PRO A 126 9.39 12.04 11.25
CA PRO A 126 10.19 12.69 12.28
C PRO A 126 11.57 13.04 11.75
N CYS A 127 12.02 14.26 11.97
CA CYS A 127 13.41 14.61 11.74
C CYS A 127 14.28 13.99 12.84
N LYS A 128 15.19 13.07 12.48
CA LYS A 128 16.09 12.41 13.43
C LYS A 128 17.19 13.32 13.98
N TYR A 129 17.41 14.49 13.36
CA TYR A 129 18.46 15.44 13.75
C TYR A 129 17.93 16.64 14.57
N CYS A 130 16.60 16.84 14.62
CA CYS A 130 16.01 17.92 15.41
C CYS A 130 15.68 17.43 16.81
N SER A 131 16.21 18.12 17.83
CA SER A 131 15.92 17.84 19.24
C SER A 131 14.44 18.02 19.60
N ASP A 132 13.76 18.94 18.93
CA ASP A 132 12.34 19.24 19.11
C ASP A 132 11.40 18.21 18.45
N ARG A 133 11.96 17.17 17.83
CA ARG A 133 11.21 16.09 17.13
C ARG A 133 10.17 16.64 16.16
N ARG A 134 10.50 17.71 15.43
CA ARG A 134 9.62 18.23 14.38
C ARG A 134 9.15 17.13 13.45
N ARG A 135 7.86 17.18 13.13
CA ARG A 135 7.18 16.17 12.31
C ARG A 135 6.72 16.81 11.00
N TYR A 136 6.94 16.11 9.90
CA TYR A 136 6.60 16.58 8.56
C TYR A 136 5.58 15.67 7.91
N GLN A 137 4.58 16.26 7.26
CA GLN A 137 3.49 15.52 6.62
C GLN A 137 3.84 14.98 5.23
N SER A 138 5.04 15.21 4.73
CA SER A 138 5.52 14.64 3.49
C SER A 138 7.03 14.48 3.49
N SER A 139 7.51 13.45 2.80
CA SER A 139 8.94 13.22 2.60
C SER A 139 9.63 14.39 1.90
N PHE A 140 8.91 15.10 0.99
CA PHE A 140 9.43 16.28 0.32
C PHE A 140 9.70 17.43 1.30
N LYS A 141 8.78 17.70 2.23
CA LYS A 141 8.99 18.71 3.27
C LYS A 141 10.14 18.33 4.21
N LEU A 142 10.25 17.05 4.56
CA LEU A 142 11.34 16.53 5.38
C LEU A 142 12.69 16.66 4.65
N LYS A 143 12.77 16.26 3.37
CA LYS A 143 13.98 16.40 2.55
C LYS A 143 14.42 17.86 2.46
N ARG A 144 13.50 18.79 2.15
CA ARG A 144 13.77 20.23 2.09
C ARG A 144 14.24 20.77 3.46
N HIS A 145 13.71 20.24 4.55
CA HIS A 145 14.18 20.59 5.90
C HIS A 145 15.64 20.15 6.11
N TYR A 146 16.02 18.93 5.71
CA TYR A 146 17.41 18.47 5.79
C TYR A 146 18.35 19.31 4.93
N GLU A 147 17.98 19.61 3.70
CA GLU A 147 18.76 20.43 2.78
C GLU A 147 18.99 21.86 3.34
N ASN A 148 17.97 22.45 3.94
CA ASN A 148 18.03 23.83 4.42
C ASN A 148 18.69 23.97 5.80
N PHE A 149 18.50 23.00 6.70
CA PHE A 149 18.87 23.16 8.11
C PHE A 149 20.00 22.26 8.58
N HIS A 150 20.21 21.13 7.95
CA HIS A 150 21.21 20.18 8.42
C HIS A 150 22.37 19.95 7.45
N LYS A 151 22.33 20.51 6.24
CA LYS A 151 23.36 20.39 5.19
C LYS A 151 23.88 18.94 5.02
N VAL A 152 23.03 17.98 5.18
CA VAL A 152 23.37 16.57 5.20
C VAL A 152 23.15 16.00 3.81
N PHE A 153 23.98 16.42 2.86
CA PHE A 153 24.16 15.66 1.62
C PHE A 153 25.41 16.18 0.90
N ASN A 154 26.52 15.56 1.19
CA ASN A 154 27.59 15.38 0.20
C ASN A 154 27.60 13.94 -0.22
#